data_f7cbd6c83eb143052682c3ab5f9ec93c
#
_entry.id   f7cbd6c83eb143052682c3ab5f9ec93c
#
_cell.length_a   1.000
_cell.length_b   1.000
_cell.length_c   1.000
_cell.angle_alpha   90.00
_cell.angle_beta   90.00
_cell.angle_gamma   90.00
#
_symmetry.space_group_name_H-M   'P 1'
#
loop_
_entity.id
_entity.type
_entity.pdbx_description
1 polymer ?
#
loop_
_entity_poly.entity_id
_entity_poly.type
_entity_poly.pdbx_seq_one_letter_code
_entity_poly.pdbx_strand_id
1 'polypeptide(L)'
;MDNLDIPKANLGDYCYGVTKALISSVPYIGSFVAEMLTMYIPSPLESRRDKWMNLMMDMLKELIDKDDSLIERLKNNEEFHTLVIEITQKALCTHLEDKIELYKCLLRNAILIDTSYYLKSMFIRYVDELHPVQILFIKYINCNKIKLINI
;
A
#
# COMPACT_ATOMS: atom_id res chain seq x y z
N MET A 1 -42.03 16.08 14.16
CA MET A 1 -41.57 16.33 12.78
C MET A 1 -40.07 16.34 12.83
N ASP A 2 -39.50 15.15 12.74
CA ASP A 2 -38.05 14.96 12.87
C ASP A 2 -37.38 15.27 11.54
N ASN A 3 -36.57 16.32 11.55
CA ASN A 3 -35.64 16.59 10.45
C ASN A 3 -34.64 15.46 10.37
N LEU A 4 -34.81 14.54 9.44
CA LEU A 4 -33.79 13.63 9.01
C LEU A 4 -32.74 14.47 8.27
N ASP A 5 -31.69 14.86 8.97
CA ASP A 5 -30.46 15.40 8.35
C ASP A 5 -29.84 14.29 7.49
N ILE A 6 -30.05 14.40 6.18
CA ILE A 6 -29.33 13.59 5.20
C ILE A 6 -27.86 13.96 5.34
N PRO A 7 -26.95 13.01 5.65
CA PRO A 7 -25.54 13.30 5.74
C PRO A 7 -25.06 13.86 4.39
N LYS A 8 -24.61 15.11 4.40
CA LYS A 8 -24.00 15.73 3.23
C LYS A 8 -22.76 14.91 2.89
N ALA A 9 -22.71 14.43 1.66
CA ALA A 9 -21.51 13.76 1.13
C ALA A 9 -20.28 14.60 1.46
N ASN A 10 -19.37 14.03 2.21
CA ASN A 10 -18.18 14.73 2.68
C ASN A 10 -17.19 14.85 1.51
N LEU A 11 -16.31 15.87 1.56
CA LEU A 11 -15.28 16.10 0.53
C LEU A 11 -14.46 14.83 0.24
N GLY A 12 -14.28 13.96 1.25
CA GLY A 12 -13.65 12.66 1.15
C GLY A 12 -14.41 11.65 0.28
N ASP A 13 -15.75 11.68 0.29
CA ASP A 13 -16.55 10.82 -0.58
C ASP A 13 -16.39 11.25 -2.05
N TYR A 14 -16.21 12.56 -2.30
CA TYR A 14 -15.88 13.08 -3.63
C TYR A 14 -14.46 12.68 -4.07
N CYS A 15 -13.46 12.86 -3.20
CA CYS A 15 -12.07 12.44 -3.50
C CYS A 15 -11.99 10.93 -3.73
N TYR A 16 -12.71 10.14 -2.93
CA TYR A 16 -12.82 8.69 -3.13
C TYR A 16 -13.44 8.35 -4.49
N GLY A 17 -14.54 9.00 -4.85
CA GLY A 17 -15.19 8.82 -6.14
C GLY A 17 -14.29 9.19 -7.31
N VAL A 18 -13.56 10.30 -7.20
CA VAL A 18 -12.59 10.75 -8.23
C VAL A 18 -11.40 9.80 -8.31
N THR A 19 -10.83 9.39 -7.18
CA THR A 19 -9.71 8.43 -7.14
C THR A 19 -10.15 7.08 -7.70
N LYS A 20 -11.35 6.61 -7.35
CA LYS A 20 -11.94 5.40 -7.91
C LYS A 20 -12.15 5.52 -9.42
N ALA A 21 -12.62 6.67 -9.92
CA ALA A 21 -12.80 6.93 -11.34
C ALA A 21 -11.48 6.98 -12.10
N LEU A 22 -10.45 7.61 -11.53
CA LEU A 22 -9.11 7.65 -12.11
C LEU A 22 -8.47 6.26 -12.17
N ILE A 23 -8.64 5.47 -11.11
CA ILE A 23 -8.18 4.08 -11.06
C ILE A 23 -8.93 3.24 -12.09
N SER A 24 -10.23 3.44 -12.23
CA SER A 24 -11.06 2.72 -13.20
C SER A 24 -10.77 3.12 -14.66
N SER A 25 -10.19 4.30 -14.87
CA SER A 25 -9.79 4.77 -16.21
C SER A 25 -8.52 4.11 -16.74
N VAL A 26 -7.72 3.50 -15.86
CA VAL A 26 -6.61 2.63 -16.26
C VAL A 26 -7.18 1.21 -16.44
N PRO A 27 -7.35 0.71 -17.68
CA PRO A 27 -8.05 -0.54 -17.91
C PRO A 27 -7.38 -1.66 -17.09
N TYR A 28 -8.19 -2.40 -16.35
CA TYR A 28 -7.88 -3.58 -15.54
C TYR A 28 -7.23 -3.39 -14.15
N ILE A 29 -6.41 -2.38 -13.89
CA ILE A 29 -5.77 -2.20 -12.57
C ILE A 29 -6.71 -1.50 -11.61
N GLY A 30 -7.39 -0.49 -12.11
CA GLY A 30 -8.19 0.38 -11.30
C GLY A 30 -9.34 -0.32 -10.62
N SER A 31 -10.04 -1.22 -11.31
CA SER A 31 -11.14 -1.96 -10.71
C SER A 31 -10.66 -2.90 -9.60
N PHE A 32 -9.56 -3.60 -9.81
CA PHE A 32 -9.03 -4.56 -8.84
C PHE A 32 -8.54 -3.88 -7.54
N VAL A 33 -7.71 -2.84 -7.67
CA VAL A 33 -7.23 -2.09 -6.50
C VAL A 33 -8.36 -1.33 -5.81
N ALA A 34 -9.27 -0.72 -6.60
CA ALA A 34 -10.42 -0.02 -6.05
C ALA A 34 -11.38 -0.97 -5.33
N GLU A 35 -11.65 -2.15 -5.87
CA GLU A 35 -12.56 -3.12 -5.29
C GLU A 35 -12.00 -3.72 -3.99
N MET A 36 -10.71 -4.06 -3.96
CA MET A 36 -10.05 -4.50 -2.75
C MET A 36 -10.07 -3.44 -1.64
N LEU A 37 -9.88 -2.18 -1.98
CA LEU A 37 -9.81 -1.11 -1.01
C LEU A 37 -11.18 -0.65 -0.50
N THR A 38 -12.23 -0.69 -1.33
CA THR A 38 -13.59 -0.37 -0.87
C THR A 38 -14.16 -1.39 0.09
N MET A 39 -13.74 -2.62 0.02
CA MET A 39 -14.26 -3.72 0.82
C MET A 39 -13.80 -3.70 2.28
N TYR A 40 -12.66 -3.06 2.57
CA TYR A 40 -11.96 -3.23 3.85
C TYR A 40 -11.66 -1.94 4.63
N ILE A 41 -12.05 -0.75 4.16
CA ILE A 41 -11.65 0.51 4.79
C ILE A 41 -12.86 1.24 5.39
N PRO A 42 -12.95 1.37 6.73
CA PRO A 42 -13.96 2.20 7.38
C PRO A 42 -13.66 3.70 7.28
N SER A 43 -14.70 4.49 7.22
CA SER A 43 -14.84 5.89 6.84
C SER A 43 -14.00 7.01 7.52
N PRO A 44 -13.33 6.91 8.68
CA PRO A 44 -12.75 8.11 9.30
C PRO A 44 -11.32 8.47 8.94
N LEU A 45 -10.67 7.77 8.00
CA LEU A 45 -9.24 7.94 7.67
C LEU A 45 -9.01 8.42 6.23
N GLU A 46 -9.88 9.24 5.71
CA GLU A 46 -9.92 9.65 4.31
C GLU A 46 -8.59 10.16 3.76
N SER A 47 -7.97 11.11 4.45
CA SER A 47 -6.70 11.71 3.99
C SER A 47 -5.55 10.70 3.92
N ARG A 48 -5.46 9.77 4.89
CA ARG A 48 -4.44 8.71 4.88
C ARG A 48 -4.71 7.69 3.79
N ARG A 49 -5.98 7.38 3.58
CA ARG A 49 -6.43 6.48 2.53
C ARG A 49 -6.04 7.02 1.16
N ASP A 50 -6.38 8.29 0.88
CA ASP A 50 -6.09 8.92 -0.40
C ASP A 50 -4.58 8.97 -0.68
N LYS A 51 -3.81 9.30 0.34
CA LYS A 51 -2.34 9.28 0.25
C LYS A 51 -1.81 7.88 -0.06
N TRP A 52 -2.26 6.87 0.69
CA TRP A 52 -1.85 5.49 0.47
C TRP A 52 -2.24 4.97 -0.91
N MET A 53 -3.45 5.30 -1.37
CA MET A 53 -3.95 4.96 -2.69
C MET A 53 -3.07 5.52 -3.80
N ASN A 54 -2.72 6.81 -3.71
CA ASN A 54 -1.87 7.45 -4.69
C ASN A 54 -0.47 6.81 -4.73
N LEU A 55 0.13 6.53 -3.56
CA LEU A 55 1.42 5.84 -3.48
C LEU A 55 1.39 4.44 -4.11
N MET A 56 0.31 3.69 -3.90
CA MET A 56 0.12 2.38 -4.51
C MET A 56 -0.07 2.48 -6.03
N MET A 57 -0.87 3.44 -6.49
CA MET A 57 -1.10 3.67 -7.92
C MET A 57 0.19 3.99 -8.66
N ASP A 58 0.98 4.93 -8.13
CA ASP A 58 2.23 5.33 -8.76
C ASP A 58 3.22 4.17 -8.84
N MET A 59 3.31 3.39 -7.74
CA MET A 59 4.15 2.19 -7.70
C MET A 59 3.70 1.13 -8.72
N LEU A 60 2.39 0.87 -8.80
CA LEU A 60 1.85 -0.14 -9.74
C LEU A 60 2.04 0.30 -11.19
N LYS A 61 1.79 1.57 -11.52
CA LYS A 61 2.06 2.10 -12.87
C LYS A 61 3.53 1.88 -13.28
N GLU A 62 4.47 2.25 -12.39
CA GLU A 62 5.90 2.04 -12.65
C GLU A 62 6.25 0.57 -12.93
N LEU A 63 5.61 -0.36 -12.24
CA LEU A 63 5.85 -1.80 -12.41
C LEU A 63 5.23 -2.35 -13.70
N ILE A 64 4.05 -1.86 -14.07
CA ILE A 64 3.33 -2.30 -15.26
C ILE A 64 4.01 -1.78 -16.51
N ASP A 65 4.49 -0.54 -16.52
CA ASP A 65 5.28 0.01 -17.62
C ASP A 65 6.52 -0.84 -17.94
N LYS A 66 6.96 -1.68 -16.98
CA LYS A 66 8.09 -2.61 -17.15
C LYS A 66 7.69 -4.04 -17.51
N ASP A 67 6.47 -4.44 -17.18
CA ASP A 67 5.97 -5.80 -17.39
C ASP A 67 4.43 -5.81 -17.57
N ASP A 68 3.97 -5.79 -18.81
CA ASP A 68 2.55 -5.81 -19.14
C ASP A 68 1.81 -7.06 -18.64
N SER A 69 2.53 -8.18 -18.43
CA SER A 69 1.95 -9.43 -17.93
C SER A 69 1.67 -9.42 -16.44
N LEU A 70 2.19 -8.42 -15.72
CA LEU A 70 2.11 -8.34 -14.27
C LEU A 70 0.67 -8.36 -13.76
N ILE A 71 -0.23 -7.66 -14.43
CA ILE A 71 -1.64 -7.54 -14.04
C ILE A 71 -2.32 -8.92 -13.99
N GLU A 72 -2.15 -9.72 -15.03
CA GLU A 72 -2.75 -11.05 -15.10
C GLU A 72 -2.22 -11.97 -13.98
N ARG A 73 -0.93 -11.87 -13.67
CA ARG A 73 -0.33 -12.64 -12.57
C ARG A 73 -0.87 -12.22 -11.21
N LEU A 74 -1.04 -10.92 -10.98
CA LEU A 74 -1.51 -10.39 -9.70
C LEU A 74 -3.00 -10.67 -9.47
N LYS A 75 -3.83 -10.62 -10.51
CA LYS A 75 -5.27 -10.90 -10.42
C LYS A 75 -5.59 -12.29 -9.86
N ASN A 76 -4.79 -13.28 -10.21
CA ASN A 76 -5.03 -14.67 -9.86
C ASN A 76 -4.21 -15.14 -8.65
N ASN A 77 -3.55 -14.21 -7.94
CA ASN A 77 -2.67 -14.54 -6.83
C ASN A 77 -3.32 -14.20 -5.47
N GLU A 78 -3.95 -15.20 -4.85
CA GLU A 78 -4.61 -15.04 -3.54
C GLU A 78 -3.66 -14.63 -2.42
N GLU A 79 -2.41 -15.11 -2.43
CA GLU A 79 -1.40 -14.71 -1.45
C GLU A 79 -1.09 -13.21 -1.58
N PHE A 80 -0.98 -12.73 -2.81
CA PHE A 80 -0.77 -11.30 -3.07
C PHE A 80 -1.96 -10.47 -2.57
N HIS A 81 -3.19 -10.92 -2.80
CA HIS A 81 -4.39 -10.23 -2.30
C HIS A 81 -4.36 -10.11 -0.78
N THR A 82 -4.01 -11.20 -0.09
CA THR A 82 -3.90 -11.22 1.37
C THR A 82 -2.83 -10.23 1.86
N LEU A 83 -1.65 -10.19 1.22
CA LEU A 83 -0.58 -9.26 1.56
C LEU A 83 -0.98 -7.79 1.34
N VAL A 84 -1.69 -7.50 0.24
CA VAL A 84 -2.21 -6.14 -0.03
C VAL A 84 -3.14 -5.68 1.08
N ILE A 85 -4.06 -6.54 1.50
CA ILE A 85 -5.01 -6.23 2.58
C ILE A 85 -4.25 -5.96 3.89
N GLU A 86 -3.35 -6.86 4.28
CA GLU A 86 -2.56 -6.75 5.51
C GLU A 86 -1.72 -5.46 5.53
N ILE A 87 -0.97 -5.20 4.47
CA ILE A 87 -0.11 -4.00 4.35
C ILE A 87 -0.96 -2.73 4.36
N THR A 88 -2.08 -2.71 3.62
CA THR A 88 -2.98 -1.56 3.57
C THR A 88 -3.55 -1.22 4.94
N GLN A 89 -4.04 -2.20 5.68
CA GLN A 89 -4.56 -1.97 7.03
C GLN A 89 -3.51 -1.33 7.94
N LYS A 90 -2.28 -1.84 7.92
CA LYS A 90 -1.17 -1.30 8.71
C LYS A 90 -0.76 0.11 8.27
N ALA A 91 -0.69 0.37 6.97
CA ALA A 91 -0.38 1.68 6.42
C ALA A 91 -1.43 2.75 6.83
N LEU A 92 -2.70 2.38 6.90
CA LEU A 92 -3.78 3.28 7.33
C LEU A 92 -3.78 3.53 8.85
N CYS A 93 -3.29 2.58 9.64
CA CYS A 93 -3.22 2.71 11.09
C CYS A 93 -2.04 3.58 11.57
N THR A 94 -1.05 3.84 10.73
CA THR A 94 0.11 4.67 11.10
C THR A 94 -0.01 6.11 10.57
N HIS A 95 0.55 7.06 11.32
CA HIS A 95 0.73 8.44 10.89
C HIS A 95 2.20 8.74 10.52
N LEU A 96 3.08 7.76 10.65
CA LEU A 96 4.51 7.90 10.45
C LEU A 96 4.85 7.70 8.96
N GLU A 97 5.29 8.76 8.30
CA GLU A 97 5.64 8.78 6.88
C GLU A 97 6.69 7.71 6.52
N ASP A 98 7.72 7.56 7.36
CA ASP A 98 8.76 6.55 7.15
C ASP A 98 8.19 5.12 7.13
N LYS A 99 7.19 4.84 7.98
CA LYS A 99 6.52 3.52 7.96
C LYS A 99 5.67 3.33 6.71
N ILE A 100 4.98 4.38 6.26
CA ILE A 100 4.16 4.33 5.03
C ILE A 100 5.05 4.00 3.83
N GLU A 101 6.21 4.64 3.70
CA GLU A 101 7.17 4.33 2.64
C GLU A 101 7.73 2.90 2.75
N LEU A 102 7.96 2.39 3.95
CA LEU A 102 8.39 1.01 4.14
C LEU A 102 7.31 0.01 3.74
N TYR A 103 6.04 0.27 4.05
CA TYR A 103 4.92 -0.57 3.59
C TYR A 103 4.80 -0.57 2.07
N LYS A 104 4.98 0.58 1.42
CA LYS A 104 5.06 0.66 -0.04
C LYS A 104 6.21 -0.20 -0.60
N CYS A 105 7.41 -0.10 0.00
CA CYS A 105 8.55 -0.93 -0.39
C CYS A 105 8.29 -2.42 -0.18
N LEU A 106 7.63 -2.81 0.92
CA LEU A 106 7.25 -4.20 1.17
C LEU A 106 6.31 -4.72 0.09
N LEU A 107 5.29 -3.95 -0.26
CA LEU A 107 4.33 -4.33 -1.30
C LEU A 107 5.02 -4.46 -2.66
N ARG A 108 5.88 -3.51 -3.03
CA ARG A 108 6.68 -3.58 -4.24
C ARG A 108 7.55 -4.84 -4.28
N ASN A 109 8.24 -5.14 -3.20
CA ASN A 109 9.10 -6.32 -3.10
C ASN A 109 8.29 -7.61 -3.09
N ALA A 110 7.10 -7.63 -2.51
CA ALA A 110 6.20 -8.78 -2.57
C ALA A 110 5.78 -9.13 -4.00
N ILE A 111 5.75 -8.15 -4.90
CA ILE A 111 5.48 -8.33 -6.34
C ILE A 111 6.73 -8.83 -7.06
N LEU A 112 7.89 -8.21 -6.82
CA LEU A 112 9.11 -8.42 -7.59
C LEU A 112 9.93 -9.63 -7.17
N ILE A 113 9.85 -10.00 -5.89
CA ILE A 113 10.69 -11.06 -5.32
C ILE A 113 9.86 -12.33 -5.16
N ASP A 114 10.28 -13.37 -5.85
CA ASP A 114 9.70 -14.70 -5.68
C ASP A 114 10.23 -15.34 -4.40
N THR A 115 9.42 -15.27 -3.36
CA THR A 115 9.71 -15.87 -2.05
C THR A 115 8.42 -16.31 -1.38
N SER A 116 8.55 -17.16 -0.36
CA SER A 116 7.38 -17.73 0.31
C SER A 116 6.52 -16.66 0.99
N TYR A 117 5.21 -16.88 1.01
CA TYR A 117 4.24 -16.05 1.73
C TYR A 117 4.64 -15.81 3.20
N TYR A 118 5.11 -16.86 3.87
CA TYR A 118 5.53 -16.76 5.29
C TYR A 118 6.65 -15.75 5.49
N LEU A 119 7.63 -15.71 4.59
CA LEU A 119 8.73 -14.75 4.68
C LEU A 119 8.24 -13.32 4.42
N LYS A 120 7.38 -13.13 3.43
CA LYS A 120 6.75 -11.83 3.14
C LYS A 120 5.96 -11.32 4.35
N SER A 121 5.09 -12.15 4.93
CA SER A 121 4.29 -11.82 6.11
C SER A 121 5.16 -11.53 7.35
N MET A 122 6.26 -12.25 7.52
CA MET A 122 7.22 -11.98 8.59
C MET A 122 7.84 -10.57 8.47
N PHE A 123 8.21 -10.14 7.26
CA PHE A 123 8.73 -8.79 7.04
C PHE A 123 7.68 -7.69 7.31
N ILE A 124 6.44 -7.93 6.95
CA ILE A 124 5.33 -7.00 7.28
C ILE A 124 5.24 -6.81 8.78
N ARG A 125 5.31 -7.90 9.56
CA ARG A 125 5.28 -7.85 11.00
C ARG A 125 6.49 -7.12 11.59
N TYR A 126 7.69 -7.35 11.06
CA TYR A 126 8.88 -6.61 11.50
C TYR A 126 8.75 -5.09 11.29
N VAL A 127 8.27 -4.66 10.13
CA VAL A 127 8.05 -3.23 9.88
C VAL A 127 7.01 -2.65 10.81
N ASP A 128 5.98 -3.41 11.15
CA ASP A 128 4.93 -2.99 12.07
C ASP A 128 5.46 -2.79 13.51
N GLU A 129 6.26 -3.73 13.99
CA GLU A 129 6.81 -3.75 15.34
C GLU A 129 7.98 -2.77 15.54
N LEU A 130 8.80 -2.53 14.50
CA LEU A 130 9.98 -1.69 14.60
C LEU A 130 9.62 -0.20 14.80
N HIS A 131 10.26 0.42 15.79
CA HIS A 131 10.21 1.87 15.96
C HIS A 131 11.04 2.58 14.86
N PRO A 132 10.67 3.76 14.35
CA PRO A 132 11.41 4.49 13.32
C PRO A 132 12.91 4.67 13.62
N VAL A 133 13.28 4.89 14.87
CA VAL A 133 14.69 4.99 15.31
C VAL A 133 15.46 3.69 15.06
N GLN A 134 14.83 2.52 15.29
CA GLN A 134 15.44 1.22 15.02
C GLN A 134 15.67 1.02 13.52
N ILE A 135 14.75 1.48 12.69
CA ILE A 135 14.88 1.43 11.23
C ILE A 135 16.04 2.31 10.76
N LEU A 136 16.17 3.52 11.31
CA LEU A 136 17.31 4.41 11.03
C LEU A 136 18.63 3.77 11.46
N PHE A 137 18.66 3.10 12.61
CA PHE A 137 19.84 2.39 13.10
C PHE A 137 20.24 1.24 12.17
N ILE A 138 19.28 0.46 11.70
CA ILE A 138 19.54 -0.62 10.72
C ILE A 138 20.10 -0.04 9.41
N LYS A 139 19.53 1.07 8.91
CA LYS A 139 20.03 1.77 7.72
C LYS A 139 21.48 2.25 7.94
N TYR A 140 21.78 2.83 9.09
CA TYR A 140 23.12 3.31 9.45
C TYR A 140 24.15 2.18 9.47
N ILE A 141 23.84 1.05 10.10
CA ILE A 141 24.71 -0.13 10.14
C ILE A 141 24.97 -0.65 8.73
N ASN A 142 23.93 -0.78 7.92
CA ASN A 142 24.05 -1.30 6.56
C ASN A 142 24.92 -0.39 5.68
N CYS A 143 24.74 0.93 5.75
CA CYS A 143 25.57 1.89 5.02
C CYS A 143 27.04 1.84 5.43
N ASN A 144 27.33 1.65 6.72
CA ASN A 144 28.70 1.56 7.21
C ASN A 144 29.35 0.20 6.90
N LYS A 145 28.57 -0.89 6.91
CA LYS A 145 29.07 -2.22 6.53
C LYS A 145 29.52 -2.26 5.08
N ILE A 146 28.82 -1.57 4.18
CA ILE A 146 29.21 -1.46 2.76
C ILE A 146 30.55 -0.72 2.62
N LYS A 147 30.80 0.31 3.44
CA LYS A 147 32.09 1.04 3.44
C LYS A 147 33.26 0.20 3.94
N LEU A 148 33.01 -0.72 4.89
CA LEU A 148 34.04 -1.60 5.46
C LEU A 148 34.41 -2.78 4.56
N ILE A 149 33.50 -3.16 3.63
CA ILE A 149 33.76 -4.27 2.69
C ILE A 149 34.52 -3.78 1.45
N ASN A 150 34.54 -2.48 1.18
CA ASN A 150 35.19 -1.86 0.03
C ASN A 150 36.59 -1.28 0.39
N ILE A 151 37.19 -1.65 1.52
CA ILE A 151 38.59 -1.46 1.91
C ILE A 151 39.34 -2.78 1.78
#